data_6c5b22f82aa4c74c1acad206dc7abf2a
#
_entry.id   6c5b22f82aa4c74c1acad206dc7abf2a
#
_cell.length_a   1.000
_cell.length_b   1.000
_cell.length_c   1.000
_cell.angle_alpha   90.00
_cell.angle_beta   90.00
_cell.angle_gamma   90.00
#
_symmetry.space_group_name_H-M   'P 1'
#
loop_
_entity.id
_entity.type
_entity.pdbx_description
1 polymer ?
#
loop_
_entity_poly.entity_id
_entity_poly.type
_entity_poly.pdbx_seq_one_letter_code
_entity_poly.pdbx_strand_id
1 'polypeptide(L)'
;MKYAFVFPGQGSQFVGMGKELAENFKTAKEVFQEVNDALSQDLFKLMVEGPENELTLTANAQPALMANSMAIVRVLEKDFGVKLKDKAAFVAGHSLGEYSAACAAGVFSLEDTAKLLRIRGDAMQKAVPVGVGGMAAVMGCLLYTSPSPRDPKTS
;
A
#
# COMPACT_ATOMS: atom_id res chain seq x y z
N MET A 1 -20.62 -8.73 -15.50
CA MET A 1 -19.39 -8.04 -15.93
C MET A 1 -18.31 -8.36 -14.92
N LYS A 2 -17.08 -8.66 -15.37
CA LYS A 2 -15.92 -8.92 -14.49
C LYS A 2 -14.96 -7.75 -14.58
N TYR A 3 -14.31 -7.42 -13.47
CA TYR A 3 -13.41 -6.28 -13.32
C TYR A 3 -12.00 -6.74 -12.98
N ALA A 4 -11.00 -5.91 -13.27
CA ALA A 4 -9.67 -6.01 -12.69
C ALA A 4 -9.60 -5.03 -11.50
N PHE A 5 -9.14 -5.51 -10.34
CA PHE A 5 -8.89 -4.67 -9.19
C PHE A 5 -7.38 -4.46 -9.06
N VAL A 6 -6.97 -3.20 -9.09
CA VAL A 6 -5.56 -2.81 -9.09
C VAL A 6 -5.25 -2.02 -7.84
N PHE A 7 -4.18 -2.40 -7.14
CA PHE A 7 -3.75 -1.80 -5.88
C PHE A 7 -2.52 -0.92 -6.09
N PRO A 8 -2.52 0.33 -5.56
CA PRO A 8 -1.45 1.29 -5.79
C PRO A 8 -0.16 0.91 -5.07
N GLY A 9 0.95 1.45 -5.58
CA GLY A 9 2.27 1.41 -4.96
C GLY A 9 2.59 2.67 -4.16
N GLN A 10 3.83 2.71 -3.62
CA GLN A 10 4.35 3.87 -2.89
C GLN A 10 4.39 5.12 -3.79
N GLY A 11 4.09 6.28 -3.21
CA GLY A 11 3.90 7.56 -3.91
C GLY A 11 2.43 7.99 -3.97
N SER A 12 1.49 7.11 -3.60
CA SER A 12 0.05 7.41 -3.55
C SER A 12 -0.43 7.83 -2.16
N GLN A 13 0.46 7.85 -1.15
CA GLN A 13 0.13 8.29 0.22
C GLN A 13 0.03 9.83 0.28
N PHE A 14 -0.83 10.31 1.14
CA PHE A 14 -0.95 11.72 1.50
C PHE A 14 -1.54 11.87 2.90
N VAL A 15 -1.21 12.94 3.59
CA VAL A 15 -1.78 13.25 4.92
C VAL A 15 -3.28 13.56 4.77
N GLY A 16 -4.09 12.89 5.58
CA GLY A 16 -5.55 12.93 5.50
C GLY A 16 -6.15 11.69 4.82
N MET A 17 -5.34 10.81 4.22
CA MET A 17 -5.83 9.58 3.58
C MET A 17 -6.58 8.69 4.58
N GLY A 18 -7.72 8.17 4.16
CA GLY A 18 -8.56 7.27 4.96
C GLY A 18 -9.45 7.98 6.00
N LYS A 19 -9.26 9.29 6.27
CA LYS A 19 -10.03 10.03 7.27
C LYS A 19 -11.53 10.00 6.97
N GLU A 20 -11.92 10.48 5.81
CA GLU A 20 -13.33 10.53 5.39
C GLU A 20 -13.96 9.12 5.37
N LEU A 21 -13.19 8.12 4.94
CA LEU A 21 -13.66 6.74 4.92
C LEU A 21 -13.95 6.22 6.34
N ALA A 22 -13.07 6.50 7.31
CA ALA A 22 -13.26 6.09 8.70
C ALA A 22 -14.39 6.88 9.40
N GLU A 23 -14.60 8.14 9.04
CA GLU A 23 -15.68 8.97 9.58
C GLU A 23 -17.06 8.46 9.13
N ASN A 24 -17.17 7.98 7.89
CA ASN A 24 -18.44 7.53 7.31
C ASN A 24 -18.72 6.03 7.45
N PHE A 25 -17.70 5.19 7.62
CA PHE A 25 -17.85 3.74 7.67
C PHE A 25 -17.15 3.12 8.88
N LYS A 26 -17.93 2.54 9.77
CA LYS A 26 -17.41 1.79 10.92
C LYS A 26 -16.48 0.66 10.48
N THR A 27 -16.83 -0.02 9.39
CA THR A 27 -16.02 -1.09 8.79
C THR A 27 -14.61 -0.63 8.45
N ALA A 28 -14.44 0.59 7.90
CA ALA A 28 -13.11 1.14 7.60
C ALA A 28 -12.33 1.43 8.87
N LYS A 29 -12.98 2.02 9.89
CA LYS A 29 -12.37 2.30 11.19
C LYS A 29 -11.85 1.02 11.85
N GLU A 30 -12.61 -0.09 11.76
CA GLU A 30 -12.20 -1.40 12.27
C GLU A 30 -10.92 -1.91 11.57
N VAL A 31 -10.81 -1.73 10.25
CA VAL A 31 -9.61 -2.11 9.49
C VAL A 31 -8.38 -1.31 9.93
N PHE A 32 -8.51 0.01 10.09
CA PHE A 32 -7.40 0.83 10.57
C PHE A 32 -6.97 0.46 11.98
N GLN A 33 -7.93 0.14 12.86
CA GLN A 33 -7.62 -0.32 14.21
C GLN A 33 -6.91 -1.68 14.20
N GLU A 34 -7.36 -2.64 13.40
CA GLU A 34 -6.71 -3.95 13.24
C GLU A 34 -5.25 -3.81 12.79
N VAL A 35 -4.97 -2.89 11.86
CA VAL A 35 -3.60 -2.60 11.42
C VAL A 35 -2.78 -1.92 12.51
N ASN A 36 -3.34 -0.95 13.24
CA ASN A 36 -2.68 -0.32 14.37
C ASN A 36 -2.25 -1.36 15.42
N ASP A 37 -3.16 -2.26 15.78
CA ASP A 37 -2.92 -3.32 16.75
C ASP A 37 -1.84 -4.29 16.28
N ALA A 38 -1.91 -4.71 15.00
CA ALA A 38 -0.93 -5.60 14.39
C ALA A 38 0.49 -5.04 14.40
N LEU A 39 0.62 -3.72 14.24
CA LEU A 39 1.91 -3.02 14.20
C LEU A 39 2.34 -2.45 15.56
N SER A 40 1.49 -2.52 16.58
CA SER A 40 1.69 -1.84 17.87
C SER A 40 2.05 -0.35 17.69
N GLN A 41 1.42 0.31 16.71
CA GLN A 41 1.65 1.69 16.32
C GLN A 41 0.34 2.35 15.92
N ASP A 42 0.11 3.59 16.32
CA ASP A 42 -1.01 4.38 15.82
C ASP A 42 -0.72 4.92 14.41
N LEU A 43 -0.68 3.97 13.45
CA LEU A 43 -0.43 4.28 12.05
C LEU A 43 -1.55 5.14 11.45
N PHE A 44 -2.79 4.90 11.87
CA PHE A 44 -3.93 5.65 11.36
C PHE A 44 -3.85 7.13 11.76
N LYS A 45 -3.40 7.44 12.97
CA LYS A 45 -3.13 8.82 13.37
C LYS A 45 -2.08 9.48 12.47
N LEU A 46 -0.99 8.77 12.18
CA LEU A 46 0.02 9.25 11.23
C LEU A 46 -0.54 9.48 9.83
N MET A 47 -1.43 8.60 9.35
CA MET A 47 -2.10 8.76 8.05
C MET A 47 -2.98 10.02 8.00
N VAL A 48 -3.67 10.33 9.08
CA VAL A 48 -4.64 11.46 9.13
C VAL A 48 -3.97 12.78 9.45
N GLU A 49 -3.04 12.80 10.40
CA GLU A 49 -2.47 14.02 10.97
C GLU A 49 -1.03 14.30 10.51
N GLY A 50 -0.36 13.29 9.95
CA GLY A 50 1.05 13.39 9.58
C GLY A 50 1.99 13.33 10.79
N PRO A 51 3.21 13.86 10.67
CA PRO A 51 3.72 14.69 9.56
C PRO A 51 4.02 13.92 8.28
N GLU A 52 3.99 14.60 7.13
CA GLU A 52 4.15 14.00 5.81
C GLU A 52 5.50 13.30 5.62
N ASN A 53 6.58 13.88 6.15
CA ASN A 53 7.91 13.28 6.06
C ASN A 53 8.00 11.92 6.80
N GLU A 54 7.24 11.72 7.88
CA GLU A 54 7.18 10.42 8.55
C GLU A 54 6.28 9.44 7.81
N LEU A 55 5.13 9.89 7.29
CA LEU A 55 4.24 9.05 6.49
C LEU A 55 4.92 8.55 5.21
N THR A 56 5.79 9.37 4.62
CA THR A 56 6.50 9.04 3.37
C THR A 56 7.65 8.04 3.58
N LEU A 57 8.14 7.85 4.80
CA LEU A 57 9.10 6.79 5.08
C LEU A 57 8.54 5.44 4.62
N THR A 58 9.34 4.67 3.90
CA THR A 58 8.87 3.42 3.27
C THR A 58 8.32 2.42 4.30
N ALA A 59 8.85 2.41 5.51
CA ALA A 59 8.36 1.60 6.63
C ALA A 59 6.92 1.94 7.04
N ASN A 60 6.50 3.20 6.89
CA ASN A 60 5.15 3.68 7.20
C ASN A 60 4.24 3.69 5.97
N ALA A 61 4.74 4.18 4.84
CA ALA A 61 3.96 4.32 3.62
C ALA A 61 3.38 2.98 3.12
N GLN A 62 4.16 1.91 3.20
CA GLN A 62 3.71 0.60 2.71
C GLN A 62 2.50 0.05 3.49
N PRO A 63 2.54 -0.11 4.80
CA PRO A 63 1.37 -0.58 5.54
C PRO A 63 0.22 0.43 5.53
N ALA A 64 0.47 1.74 5.45
CA ALA A 64 -0.58 2.76 5.36
C ALA A 64 -1.40 2.64 4.07
N LEU A 65 -0.74 2.50 2.92
CA LEU A 65 -1.40 2.30 1.62
C LEU A 65 -2.19 0.99 1.57
N MET A 66 -1.63 -0.08 2.13
CA MET A 66 -2.33 -1.36 2.26
C MET A 66 -3.57 -1.22 3.15
N ALA A 67 -3.45 -0.59 4.32
CA ALA A 67 -4.58 -0.39 5.24
C ALA A 67 -5.72 0.38 4.57
N ASN A 68 -5.40 1.48 3.86
CA ASN A 68 -6.41 2.26 3.13
C ASN A 68 -7.08 1.43 2.02
N SER A 69 -6.30 0.67 1.25
CA SER A 69 -6.82 -0.21 0.21
C SER A 69 -7.76 -1.26 0.77
N MET A 70 -7.37 -1.91 1.86
CA MET A 70 -8.18 -2.94 2.50
C MET A 70 -9.42 -2.38 3.20
N ALA A 71 -9.35 -1.16 3.73
CA ALA A 71 -10.51 -0.46 4.26
C ALA A 71 -11.57 -0.25 3.17
N ILE A 72 -11.17 0.19 1.97
CA ILE A 72 -12.06 0.33 0.82
C ILE A 72 -12.67 -1.02 0.42
N VAL A 73 -11.85 -2.07 0.31
CA VAL A 73 -12.32 -3.42 -0.03
C VAL A 73 -13.34 -3.92 0.98
N ARG A 74 -13.05 -3.79 2.29
CA ARG A 74 -13.97 -4.25 3.36
C ARG A 74 -15.27 -3.46 3.37
N VAL A 75 -15.24 -2.15 3.11
CA VAL A 75 -16.45 -1.32 2.97
C VAL A 75 -17.27 -1.79 1.77
N LEU A 76 -16.66 -1.99 0.61
CA LEU A 76 -17.36 -2.52 -0.56
C LEU A 76 -18.05 -3.86 -0.26
N GLU A 77 -17.39 -4.75 0.45
CA GLU A 77 -17.93 -6.08 0.75
C GLU A 77 -19.00 -6.06 1.83
N LYS A 78 -18.76 -5.37 2.96
CA LYS A 78 -19.66 -5.41 4.12
C LYS A 78 -20.82 -4.42 4.01
N ASP A 79 -20.54 -3.19 3.57
CA ASP A 79 -21.54 -2.12 3.58
C ASP A 79 -22.30 -2.03 2.26
N PHE A 80 -21.68 -2.43 1.14
CA PHE A 80 -22.31 -2.39 -0.19
C PHE A 80 -22.60 -3.78 -0.80
N GLY A 81 -22.21 -4.88 -0.15
CA GLY A 81 -22.44 -6.24 -0.64
C GLY A 81 -21.67 -6.61 -1.91
N VAL A 82 -20.67 -5.82 -2.29
CA VAL A 82 -19.83 -6.03 -3.48
C VAL A 82 -18.66 -6.93 -3.11
N LYS A 83 -18.83 -8.25 -3.25
CA LYS A 83 -17.76 -9.21 -2.96
C LYS A 83 -16.75 -9.27 -4.09
N LEU A 84 -15.48 -9.05 -3.76
CA LEU A 84 -14.38 -9.07 -4.73
C LEU A 84 -14.35 -10.38 -5.51
N LYS A 85 -14.44 -11.53 -4.85
CA LYS A 85 -14.42 -12.87 -5.46
C LYS A 85 -15.48 -13.08 -6.54
N ASP A 86 -16.62 -12.38 -6.46
CA ASP A 86 -17.72 -12.52 -7.41
C ASP A 86 -17.56 -11.56 -8.61
N LYS A 87 -16.81 -10.48 -8.42
CA LYS A 87 -16.65 -9.39 -9.40
C LYS A 87 -15.30 -9.36 -10.08
N ALA A 88 -14.24 -9.81 -9.40
CA ALA A 88 -12.89 -9.79 -9.94
C ALA A 88 -12.67 -10.90 -10.98
N ALA A 89 -12.09 -10.53 -12.13
CA ALA A 89 -11.42 -11.47 -13.00
C ALA A 89 -9.95 -11.60 -12.59
N PHE A 90 -9.35 -10.48 -12.17
CA PHE A 90 -7.96 -10.38 -11.75
C PHE A 90 -7.84 -9.40 -10.59
N VAL A 91 -6.88 -9.66 -9.72
CA VAL A 91 -6.33 -8.70 -8.76
C VAL A 91 -4.85 -8.52 -9.07
N ALA A 92 -4.38 -7.30 -9.05
CA ALA A 92 -2.98 -6.97 -9.32
C ALA A 92 -2.55 -5.78 -8.46
N GLY A 93 -1.25 -5.66 -8.21
CA GLY A 93 -0.72 -4.55 -7.43
C GLY A 93 0.68 -4.17 -7.85
N HIS A 94 1.01 -2.89 -7.72
CA HIS A 94 2.34 -2.37 -7.98
C HIS A 94 3.17 -2.40 -6.69
N SER A 95 4.30 -3.14 -6.69
CA SER A 95 5.21 -3.22 -5.54
C SER A 95 4.49 -3.68 -4.25
N LEU A 96 4.34 -2.82 -3.23
CA LEU A 96 3.57 -3.13 -2.02
C LEU A 96 2.10 -3.49 -2.33
N GLY A 97 1.55 -2.96 -3.40
CA GLY A 97 0.19 -3.26 -3.84
C GLY A 97 -0.04 -4.72 -4.19
N GLU A 98 1.00 -5.48 -4.52
CA GLU A 98 0.93 -6.94 -4.70
C GLU A 98 0.51 -7.64 -3.40
N TYR A 99 1.03 -7.18 -2.26
CA TYR A 99 0.62 -7.67 -0.94
C TYR A 99 -0.83 -7.31 -0.63
N SER A 100 -1.24 -6.08 -0.98
CA SER A 100 -2.65 -5.67 -0.85
C SER A 100 -3.57 -6.51 -1.73
N ALA A 101 -3.17 -6.82 -2.96
CA ALA A 101 -3.90 -7.70 -3.87
C ALA A 101 -4.02 -9.12 -3.32
N ALA A 102 -2.92 -9.68 -2.79
CA ALA A 102 -2.90 -11.00 -2.16
C ALA A 102 -3.79 -11.04 -0.90
N CYS A 103 -3.76 -10.00 -0.07
CA CYS A 103 -4.64 -9.86 1.08
C CYS A 103 -6.12 -9.80 0.65
N ALA A 104 -6.44 -9.00 -0.35
CA ALA A 104 -7.80 -8.89 -0.89
C ALA A 104 -8.30 -10.21 -1.52
N ALA A 105 -7.40 -11.01 -2.06
CA ALA A 105 -7.69 -12.36 -2.57
C ALA A 105 -7.79 -13.43 -1.47
N GLY A 106 -7.51 -13.08 -0.20
CA GLY A 106 -7.57 -14.01 0.94
C GLY A 106 -6.36 -14.92 1.08
N VAL A 107 -5.23 -14.59 0.44
CA VAL A 107 -3.97 -15.34 0.56
C VAL A 107 -3.31 -15.10 1.92
N PHE A 108 -3.35 -13.85 2.39
CA PHE A 108 -2.84 -13.44 3.69
C PHE A 108 -3.95 -12.80 4.53
N SER A 109 -3.83 -12.90 5.86
CA SER A 109 -4.64 -12.10 6.77
C SER A 109 -4.24 -10.61 6.67
N LEU A 110 -5.12 -9.71 7.15
CA LEU A 110 -4.80 -8.29 7.23
C LEU A 110 -3.62 -8.04 8.18
N GLU A 111 -3.63 -8.72 9.32
CA GLU A 111 -2.56 -8.66 10.33
C GLU A 111 -1.21 -9.08 9.77
N ASP A 112 -1.15 -10.26 9.11
CA ASP A 112 0.11 -10.76 8.51
C ASP A 112 0.60 -9.83 7.40
N THR A 113 -0.32 -9.31 6.58
CA THR A 113 0.03 -8.38 5.50
C THR A 113 0.64 -7.09 6.06
N ALA A 114 0.07 -6.55 7.13
CA ALA A 114 0.61 -5.36 7.80
C ALA A 114 2.03 -5.61 8.33
N LYS A 115 2.25 -6.73 9.02
CA LYS A 115 3.56 -7.13 9.54
C LYS A 115 4.59 -7.38 8.43
N LEU A 116 4.21 -8.08 7.37
CA LEU A 116 5.09 -8.33 6.20
C LEU A 116 5.51 -7.02 5.54
N LEU A 117 4.59 -6.09 5.35
CA LEU A 117 4.89 -4.79 4.75
C LEU A 117 5.75 -3.90 5.67
N ARG A 118 5.61 -4.01 6.99
CA ARG A 118 6.51 -3.36 7.94
C ARG A 118 7.92 -3.92 7.82
N ILE A 119 8.08 -5.24 7.85
CA ILE A 119 9.38 -5.91 7.69
C ILE A 119 10.02 -5.52 6.35
N ARG A 120 9.24 -5.54 5.27
CA ARG A 120 9.70 -5.14 3.93
C ARG A 120 10.16 -3.67 3.91
N GLY A 121 9.36 -2.77 4.46
CA GLY A 121 9.67 -1.34 4.53
C GLY A 121 10.94 -1.07 5.33
N ASP A 122 11.10 -1.71 6.48
CA ASP A 122 12.29 -1.60 7.32
C ASP A 122 13.55 -2.13 6.61
N ALA A 123 13.43 -3.26 5.92
CA ALA A 123 14.54 -3.83 5.15
C ALA A 123 14.97 -2.91 4.01
N MET A 124 14.01 -2.33 3.27
CA MET A 124 14.29 -1.37 2.20
C MET A 124 14.93 -0.08 2.75
N GLN A 125 14.43 0.42 3.90
CA GLN A 125 14.98 1.61 4.53
C GLN A 125 16.41 1.40 5.03
N LYS A 126 16.72 0.20 5.54
CA LYS A 126 18.09 -0.17 5.96
C LYS A 126 19.03 -0.34 4.78
N ALA A 127 18.54 -0.87 3.66
CA ALA A 127 19.36 -1.07 2.45
C ALA A 127 19.82 0.25 1.84
N VAL A 128 19.00 1.30 1.94
CA VAL A 128 19.33 2.66 1.45
C VAL A 128 18.90 3.67 2.52
N PRO A 129 19.80 4.01 3.46
CA PRO A 129 19.50 5.00 4.49
C PRO A 129 19.16 6.37 3.92
N VAL A 130 18.32 7.12 4.65
CA VAL A 130 17.93 8.49 4.27
C VAL A 130 19.17 9.36 4.08
N GLY A 131 19.23 10.07 2.95
CA GLY A 131 20.34 10.97 2.61
C GLY A 131 21.56 10.30 1.99
N VAL A 132 21.62 8.96 1.92
CA VAL A 132 22.75 8.22 1.32
C VAL A 132 22.45 7.82 -0.13
N GLY A 133 21.19 7.60 -0.45
CA GLY A 133 20.75 7.28 -1.79
C GLY A 133 19.26 7.47 -1.95
N GLY A 134 18.72 7.10 -3.10
CA GLY A 134 17.30 7.24 -3.42
C GLY A 134 16.84 6.20 -4.42
N MET A 135 15.53 6.08 -4.51
CA MET A 135 14.84 5.29 -5.53
C MET A 135 13.88 6.20 -6.28
N ALA A 136 13.90 6.15 -7.59
CA ALA A 136 12.99 6.91 -8.43
C ALA A 136 12.19 5.95 -9.33
N ALA A 137 10.89 6.16 -9.41
CA ALA A 137 10.04 5.51 -10.41
C ALA A 137 9.99 6.39 -11.65
N VAL A 138 10.60 5.93 -12.73
CA VAL A 138 10.59 6.65 -14.02
C VAL A 138 9.33 6.25 -14.79
N MET A 139 8.46 7.22 -15.05
CA MET A 139 7.21 7.01 -15.79
C MET A 139 7.29 7.60 -17.19
N GLY A 140 6.61 6.94 -18.15
CA GLY A 140 6.54 7.43 -19.53
C GLY A 140 7.86 7.30 -20.30
N CYS A 141 8.78 6.47 -19.80
CA CYS A 141 10.10 6.31 -20.35
C CYS A 141 10.25 4.96 -21.04
N LEU A 142 10.92 4.97 -22.19
CA LEU A 142 11.42 3.77 -22.84
C LEU A 142 12.85 3.51 -22.37
N LEU A 143 13.27 2.24 -22.32
CA LEU A 143 14.62 1.85 -21.84
C LEU A 143 15.75 2.66 -22.48
N TYR A 144 15.64 2.99 -23.76
CA TYR A 144 16.65 3.76 -24.47
C TYR A 144 16.66 5.27 -24.11
N THR A 145 15.59 5.80 -23.50
CA THR A 145 15.52 7.20 -23.04
C THR A 145 15.97 7.40 -21.60
N SER A 146 16.15 6.29 -20.86
CA SER A 146 16.62 6.31 -19.47
C SER A 146 17.67 5.20 -19.25
N PRO A 147 18.84 5.32 -19.90
CA PRO A 147 19.87 4.29 -19.79
C PRO A 147 20.42 4.21 -18.37
N SER A 148 20.66 2.98 -17.89
CA SER A 148 21.30 2.71 -16.61
C SER A 148 22.76 2.30 -16.82
N PRO A 149 23.69 2.69 -15.93
CA PRO A 149 25.06 2.18 -15.96
C PRO A 149 25.17 0.64 -15.85
N ARG A 150 24.09 -0.01 -15.39
CA ARG A 150 23.99 -1.48 -15.30
C ARG A 150 23.42 -2.13 -16.54
N ASP A 151 22.89 -1.36 -17.49
CA ASP A 151 22.39 -1.90 -18.73
C ASP A 151 23.57 -2.49 -19.53
N PRO A 152 23.42 -3.69 -20.14
CA PRO A 152 24.46 -4.24 -20.98
C PRO A 152 24.72 -3.27 -22.13
N LYS A 153 25.97 -2.87 -22.28
CA LYS A 153 26.38 -2.07 -23.44
C LYS A 153 26.20 -2.95 -24.67
N THR A 154 25.21 -2.65 -25.47
CA THR A 154 25.13 -3.19 -26.82
C THR A 154 26.27 -2.57 -27.61
N SER A 155 27.29 -3.36 -27.88
CA SER A 155 28.35 -3.05 -28.80
C SER A 155 27.84 -2.98 -30.24
#